data_a4d7ce9d53a4891d948825c27e1d7944
#
_entry.id   a4d7ce9d53a4891d948825c27e1d7944
#
_cell.length_a   1.000
_cell.length_b   1.000
_cell.length_c   1.000
_cell.angle_alpha   90.00
_cell.angle_beta   90.00
_cell.angle_gamma   90.00
#
_symmetry.space_group_name_H-M   'P 1'
#
loop_
_entity.id
_entity.type
_entity.pdbx_description
1 polymer ?
#
loop_
_entity_poly.entity_id
_entity_poly.type
_entity_poly.pdbx_seq_one_letter_code
_entity_poly.pdbx_strand_id
1 'polypeptide(L)'
;MTIKGKAYLAGIYEHPTRHAPDKSTAQLHAEVAKGALEDAGLTKADIDGYFCAGDAPGGVMAMVDYLGLKVRHFDSTETGGCSYLVHLGHAAEAIASGKCSIALITLAGKPRTGAMPPRATGAELDFEAAYGATTHNVYGMCAMRHMHEFGTTSAQLAWIKVAASHHAQYNPHAMLREVVTVEDVLNSPMISDPLHRMDCCVVTDGGGALIVTTETIARSLKQPLVRLIGHGEAIKGPRGGKALDLTYSAGVWSGPRAFEEAGVTPGDIKYASIYDSFTITVLMQLEDLGFCKKGDGGKFVADGNLISGVGKLPFNTDGGGLCSNHPVNRGGMTKIIEAVRQLRGQAHPKVQVPNCDLAIAHGTGGLLGIRHAASTCILERV
;
A
#
# COMPACT_ATOMS: atom_id res chain seq x y z
N MET A 1 -24.99 2.92 4.76
CA MET A 1 -24.66 2.22 6.03
C MET A 1 -23.19 2.43 6.27
N THR A 2 -22.74 2.91 7.41
CA THR A 2 -21.30 3.10 7.71
C THR A 2 -20.66 1.76 8.09
N ILE A 3 -19.41 1.55 7.65
CA ILE A 3 -18.59 0.41 8.09
C ILE A 3 -17.68 0.75 9.28
N LYS A 4 -17.76 2.00 9.76
CA LYS A 4 -16.95 2.49 10.89
C LYS A 4 -17.01 1.54 12.09
N GLY A 5 -15.86 0.96 12.45
CA GLY A 5 -15.71 0.07 13.59
C GLY A 5 -16.40 -1.29 13.48
N LYS A 6 -16.86 -1.70 12.30
CA LYS A 6 -17.53 -2.99 12.06
C LYS A 6 -16.56 -4.14 11.77
N ALA A 7 -15.35 -3.84 11.36
CA ALA A 7 -14.35 -4.82 10.98
C ALA A 7 -13.03 -4.61 11.74
N TYR A 8 -12.45 -5.72 12.20
CA TYR A 8 -11.23 -5.79 12.99
C TYR A 8 -10.16 -6.61 12.25
N LEU A 9 -8.93 -6.14 12.29
CA LEU A 9 -7.78 -6.85 11.72
C LEU A 9 -7.21 -7.80 12.79
N ALA A 10 -7.59 -9.06 12.69
CA ALA A 10 -7.24 -10.10 13.67
C ALA A 10 -5.89 -10.76 13.38
N GLY A 11 -5.49 -10.88 12.12
CA GLY A 11 -4.22 -11.47 11.71
C GLY A 11 -3.56 -10.68 10.61
N ILE A 12 -2.23 -10.59 10.65
CA ILE A 12 -1.39 -9.99 9.62
C ILE A 12 -0.18 -10.88 9.38
N TYR A 13 0.26 -10.97 8.13
CA TYR A 13 1.53 -11.62 7.83
C TYR A 13 2.15 -11.06 6.55
N GLU A 14 3.43 -10.75 6.61
CA GLU A 14 4.26 -10.42 5.45
C GLU A 14 5.29 -11.52 5.26
N HIS A 15 5.35 -12.08 4.05
CA HIS A 15 6.34 -13.12 3.75
C HIS A 15 7.77 -12.55 3.84
N PRO A 16 8.70 -13.24 4.53
CA PRO A 16 10.06 -12.72 4.74
C PRO A 16 10.92 -12.71 3.48
N THR A 17 10.55 -13.50 2.46
CA THR A 17 11.37 -13.59 1.22
C THR A 17 11.26 -12.34 0.37
N ARG A 18 12.34 -12.04 -0.33
CA ARG A 18 12.42 -11.05 -1.42
C ARG A 18 12.92 -11.67 -2.72
N HIS A 19 13.18 -13.00 -2.69
CA HIS A 19 13.66 -13.77 -3.81
C HIS A 19 13.22 -15.24 -3.63
N ALA A 20 12.33 -15.74 -4.48
CA ALA A 20 11.69 -17.05 -4.33
C ALA A 20 11.68 -17.84 -5.66
N PRO A 21 12.86 -18.18 -6.22
CA PRO A 21 12.94 -18.91 -7.49
C PRO A 21 12.34 -20.34 -7.40
N ASP A 22 12.38 -20.92 -6.21
CA ASP A 22 11.97 -22.29 -5.88
C ASP A 22 10.48 -22.45 -5.55
N LYS A 23 9.72 -21.36 -5.46
CA LYS A 23 8.31 -21.37 -5.07
C LYS A 23 7.39 -20.99 -6.23
N SER A 24 6.20 -21.58 -6.28
CA SER A 24 5.12 -21.07 -7.13
C SER A 24 4.41 -19.87 -6.48
N THR A 25 3.73 -19.05 -7.29
CA THR A 25 2.92 -17.95 -6.75
C THR A 25 1.78 -18.48 -5.88
N ALA A 26 1.14 -19.59 -6.27
CA ALA A 26 0.09 -20.22 -5.47
C ALA A 26 0.63 -20.70 -4.11
N GLN A 27 1.84 -21.28 -4.07
CA GLN A 27 2.49 -21.66 -2.83
C GLN A 27 2.75 -20.45 -1.92
N LEU A 28 3.21 -19.32 -2.48
CA LEU A 28 3.38 -18.08 -1.70
C LEU A 28 2.05 -17.59 -1.12
N HIS A 29 0.92 -17.66 -1.88
CA HIS A 29 -0.42 -17.37 -1.34
C HIS A 29 -0.76 -18.29 -0.16
N ALA A 30 -0.46 -19.58 -0.24
CA ALA A 30 -0.71 -20.51 0.86
C ALA A 30 0.15 -20.22 2.10
N GLU A 31 1.42 -19.88 1.90
CA GLU A 31 2.34 -19.55 2.98
C GLU A 31 1.94 -18.25 3.70
N VAL A 32 1.52 -17.22 2.97
CA VAL A 32 1.04 -15.98 3.61
C VAL A 32 -0.31 -16.18 4.30
N ALA A 33 -1.22 -16.96 3.71
CA ALA A 33 -2.48 -17.32 4.35
C ALA A 33 -2.24 -18.06 5.68
N LYS A 34 -1.33 -19.05 5.67
CA LYS A 34 -0.93 -19.77 6.89
C LYS A 34 -0.38 -18.84 7.95
N GLY A 35 0.54 -17.95 7.59
CA GLY A 35 1.14 -17.00 8.54
C GLY A 35 0.12 -16.05 9.17
N ALA A 36 -0.83 -15.53 8.39
CA ALA A 36 -1.89 -14.66 8.92
C ALA A 36 -2.88 -15.40 9.83
N LEU A 37 -3.18 -16.68 9.51
CA LEU A 37 -3.99 -17.55 10.37
C LEU A 37 -3.29 -17.83 11.70
N GLU A 38 -2.00 -18.14 11.67
CA GLU A 38 -1.19 -18.38 12.87
C GLU A 38 -1.12 -17.11 13.76
N ASP A 39 -0.93 -15.93 13.15
CA ASP A 39 -0.95 -14.66 13.88
C ASP A 39 -2.31 -14.40 14.55
N ALA A 40 -3.41 -14.72 13.88
CA ALA A 40 -4.74 -14.60 14.43
C ALA A 40 -5.09 -15.70 15.47
N GLY A 41 -4.40 -16.84 15.45
CA GLY A 41 -4.78 -18.03 16.23
C GLY A 41 -6.01 -18.74 15.66
N LEU A 42 -6.20 -18.68 14.34
CA LEU A 42 -7.30 -19.29 13.59
C LEU A 42 -6.80 -20.40 12.66
N THR A 43 -7.74 -21.15 12.11
CA THR A 43 -7.51 -22.21 11.15
C THR A 43 -8.24 -21.94 9.83
N LYS A 44 -7.92 -22.71 8.79
CA LYS A 44 -8.63 -22.63 7.49
C LYS A 44 -10.13 -22.90 7.60
N ALA A 45 -10.54 -23.72 8.58
CA ALA A 45 -11.94 -24.07 8.79
C ALA A 45 -12.80 -22.90 9.29
N ASP A 46 -12.15 -21.87 9.88
CA ASP A 46 -12.83 -20.69 10.40
C ASP A 46 -13.13 -19.65 9.32
N ILE A 47 -12.48 -19.75 8.14
CA ILE A 47 -12.61 -18.78 7.04
C ILE A 47 -13.89 -19.03 6.27
N ASP A 48 -14.73 -17.98 6.17
CA ASP A 48 -15.97 -17.99 5.40
C ASP A 48 -16.06 -16.89 4.32
N GLY A 49 -15.00 -16.04 4.23
CA GLY A 49 -14.81 -15.05 3.15
C GLY A 49 -13.39 -15.10 2.59
N TYR A 50 -13.22 -14.95 1.25
CA TYR A 50 -11.90 -14.93 0.62
C TYR A 50 -11.77 -13.84 -0.43
N PHE A 51 -10.67 -13.11 -0.38
CA PHE A 51 -10.38 -11.97 -1.24
C PHE A 51 -8.98 -12.08 -1.83
N CYS A 52 -8.85 -11.97 -3.14
CA CYS A 52 -7.57 -11.85 -3.84
C CYS A 52 -7.74 -11.01 -5.10
N ALA A 53 -6.68 -10.36 -5.55
CA ALA A 53 -6.72 -9.62 -6.80
C ALA A 53 -6.84 -10.56 -8.01
N GLY A 54 -7.30 -10.04 -9.13
CA GLY A 54 -7.58 -10.82 -10.34
C GLY A 54 -6.37 -11.48 -10.99
N ASP A 55 -5.14 -11.14 -10.57
CA ASP A 55 -3.90 -11.75 -11.02
C ASP A 55 -3.46 -12.98 -10.20
N ALA A 56 -4.20 -13.35 -9.15
CA ALA A 56 -3.93 -14.58 -8.42
C ALA A 56 -4.03 -15.80 -9.36
N PRO A 57 -3.16 -16.82 -9.22
CA PRO A 57 -3.09 -17.94 -10.16
C PRO A 57 -4.43 -18.63 -10.35
N GLY A 58 -5.00 -18.57 -11.56
CA GLY A 58 -6.32 -19.11 -11.89
C GLY A 58 -7.51 -18.37 -11.28
N GLY A 59 -7.28 -17.20 -10.66
CA GLY A 59 -8.29 -16.37 -10.04
C GLY A 59 -8.84 -16.91 -8.72
N VAL A 60 -9.86 -16.25 -8.19
CA VAL A 60 -10.39 -16.55 -6.84
C VAL A 60 -10.90 -17.99 -6.70
N MET A 61 -11.51 -18.56 -7.73
CA MET A 61 -12.04 -19.94 -7.68
C MET A 61 -10.92 -20.97 -7.53
N ALA A 62 -9.88 -20.86 -8.35
CA ALA A 62 -8.74 -21.77 -8.27
C ALA A 62 -7.98 -21.63 -6.94
N MET A 63 -7.87 -20.41 -6.42
CA MET A 63 -7.23 -20.16 -5.14
C MET A 63 -8.04 -20.71 -3.96
N VAL A 64 -9.37 -20.60 -3.97
CA VAL A 64 -10.24 -21.23 -2.96
C VAL A 64 -10.05 -22.73 -2.93
N ASP A 65 -10.02 -23.37 -4.11
CA ASP A 65 -9.76 -24.82 -4.24
C ASP A 65 -8.35 -25.18 -3.75
N TYR A 66 -7.32 -24.48 -4.22
CA TYR A 66 -5.93 -24.73 -3.84
C TYR A 66 -5.68 -24.56 -2.35
N LEU A 67 -6.27 -23.56 -1.71
CA LEU A 67 -6.17 -23.33 -0.27
C LEU A 67 -7.05 -24.28 0.55
N GLY A 68 -7.99 -24.97 -0.08
CA GLY A 68 -8.95 -25.87 0.56
C GLY A 68 -9.92 -25.13 1.48
N LEU A 69 -10.42 -23.96 1.04
CA LEU A 69 -11.35 -23.13 1.79
C LEU A 69 -12.80 -23.47 1.46
N LYS A 70 -13.71 -23.20 2.42
CA LYS A 70 -15.16 -23.27 2.23
C LYS A 70 -15.77 -21.91 2.49
N VAL A 71 -15.78 -21.07 1.47
CA VAL A 71 -16.23 -19.69 1.58
C VAL A 71 -17.67 -19.51 1.10
N ARG A 72 -18.41 -18.63 1.73
CA ARG A 72 -19.74 -18.19 1.31
C ARG A 72 -19.76 -16.77 0.74
N HIS A 73 -18.61 -16.06 0.83
CA HIS A 73 -18.43 -14.77 0.20
C HIS A 73 -17.01 -14.64 -0.37
N PHE A 74 -16.90 -13.97 -1.52
CA PHE A 74 -15.61 -13.73 -2.16
C PHE A 74 -15.61 -12.43 -2.96
N ASP A 75 -14.41 -11.89 -3.23
CA ASP A 75 -14.18 -10.75 -4.12
C ASP A 75 -12.83 -10.91 -4.83
N SER A 76 -12.76 -10.43 -6.07
CA SER A 76 -11.55 -10.40 -6.88
C SER A 76 -11.35 -9.06 -7.59
N THR A 77 -11.81 -7.99 -6.98
CA THR A 77 -11.66 -6.62 -7.51
C THR A 77 -10.19 -6.32 -7.78
N GLU A 78 -9.92 -5.84 -9.00
CA GLU A 78 -8.58 -5.55 -9.47
C GLU A 78 -8.44 -4.06 -9.80
N THR A 79 -7.72 -3.34 -8.97
CA THR A 79 -7.44 -1.92 -9.12
C THR A 79 -5.93 -1.61 -9.05
N GLY A 80 -5.09 -2.61 -9.32
CA GLY A 80 -3.64 -2.48 -9.22
C GLY A 80 -3.15 -2.47 -7.77
N GLY A 81 -2.18 -1.62 -7.46
CA GLY A 81 -1.51 -1.59 -6.16
C GLY A 81 -2.42 -1.34 -4.96
N CYS A 82 -3.55 -0.66 -5.13
CA CYS A 82 -4.51 -0.40 -4.06
C CYS A 82 -5.57 -1.50 -3.87
N SER A 83 -5.58 -2.57 -4.67
CA SER A 83 -6.59 -3.63 -4.59
C SER A 83 -6.83 -4.15 -3.17
N TYR A 84 -5.80 -4.29 -2.36
CA TYR A 84 -5.90 -4.86 -1.02
C TYR A 84 -6.49 -3.92 0.02
N LEU A 85 -6.36 -2.59 -0.20
CA LEU A 85 -7.06 -1.60 0.60
C LEU A 85 -8.56 -1.55 0.22
N VAL A 86 -8.87 -1.70 -1.09
CA VAL A 86 -10.24 -1.89 -1.58
C VAL A 86 -10.84 -3.15 -0.97
N HIS A 87 -10.11 -4.28 -1.00
CA HIS A 87 -10.58 -5.53 -0.38
C HIS A 87 -10.81 -5.40 1.12
N LEU A 88 -10.02 -4.61 1.85
CA LEU A 88 -10.26 -4.36 3.28
C LEU A 88 -11.61 -3.65 3.49
N GLY A 89 -11.92 -2.64 2.68
CA GLY A 89 -13.23 -1.97 2.70
C GLY A 89 -14.37 -2.91 2.35
N HIS A 90 -14.24 -3.66 1.26
CA HIS A 90 -15.24 -4.64 0.81
C HIS A 90 -15.45 -5.78 1.83
N ALA A 91 -14.38 -6.26 2.47
CA ALA A 91 -14.48 -7.22 3.57
C ALA A 91 -15.24 -6.65 4.77
N ALA A 92 -14.99 -5.38 5.11
CA ALA A 92 -15.72 -4.70 6.18
C ALA A 92 -17.21 -4.55 5.85
N GLU A 93 -17.56 -4.23 4.61
CA GLU A 93 -18.96 -4.20 4.13
C GLU A 93 -19.62 -5.58 4.16
N ALA A 94 -18.89 -6.62 3.74
CA ALA A 94 -19.37 -7.99 3.76
C ALA A 94 -19.64 -8.46 5.20
N ILE A 95 -18.73 -8.15 6.13
CA ILE A 95 -18.90 -8.44 7.55
C ILE A 95 -20.07 -7.65 8.15
N ALA A 96 -20.16 -6.35 7.89
CA ALA A 96 -21.24 -5.50 8.39
C ALA A 96 -22.62 -5.93 7.90
N SER A 97 -22.70 -6.51 6.70
CA SER A 97 -23.94 -7.04 6.11
C SER A 97 -24.17 -8.53 6.38
N GLY A 98 -23.33 -9.18 7.18
CA GLY A 98 -23.46 -10.59 7.55
C GLY A 98 -23.21 -11.61 6.44
N LYS A 99 -22.55 -11.20 5.34
CA LYS A 99 -22.18 -12.08 4.22
C LYS A 99 -21.06 -13.04 4.61
N CYS A 100 -20.13 -12.60 5.45
CA CYS A 100 -19.10 -13.42 6.07
C CYS A 100 -18.79 -12.92 7.47
N SER A 101 -18.09 -13.71 8.25
CA SER A 101 -17.66 -13.38 9.62
C SER A 101 -16.14 -13.28 9.75
N ILE A 102 -15.41 -14.06 8.97
CA ILE A 102 -13.94 -14.09 8.94
C ILE A 102 -13.47 -14.11 7.48
N ALA A 103 -12.92 -12.99 7.04
CA ALA A 103 -12.38 -12.81 5.70
C ALA A 103 -10.87 -12.95 5.69
N LEU A 104 -10.35 -13.80 4.79
CA LEU A 104 -8.94 -13.90 4.45
C LEU A 104 -8.67 -13.09 3.17
N ILE A 105 -7.71 -12.19 3.21
CA ILE A 105 -7.23 -11.41 2.05
C ILE A 105 -5.79 -11.81 1.78
N THR A 106 -5.45 -12.25 0.56
CA THR A 106 -4.08 -12.67 0.22
C THR A 106 -3.51 -11.95 -0.98
N LEU A 107 -2.23 -11.63 -0.90
CA LEU A 107 -1.38 -11.18 -2.00
C LEU A 107 -0.17 -12.11 -2.10
N ALA A 108 0.21 -12.53 -3.30
CA ALA A 108 1.56 -13.03 -3.56
C ALA A 108 1.98 -12.77 -5.01
N GLY A 109 3.28 -12.67 -5.24
CA GLY A 109 3.81 -12.53 -6.57
C GLY A 109 5.32 -12.73 -6.67
N LYS A 110 5.78 -12.95 -7.91
CA LYS A 110 7.18 -13.26 -8.23
C LYS A 110 7.72 -12.38 -9.38
N PRO A 111 7.64 -11.06 -9.29
CA PRO A 111 8.11 -10.19 -10.38
C PRO A 111 9.64 -10.21 -10.53
N ARG A 112 10.36 -10.59 -9.50
CA ARG A 112 11.83 -10.65 -9.51
C ARG A 112 12.36 -11.96 -10.13
N THR A 113 11.74 -13.09 -9.86
CA THR A 113 12.21 -14.42 -10.30
C THR A 113 11.29 -15.11 -11.30
N GLY A 114 10.05 -14.65 -11.45
CA GLY A 114 9.07 -15.18 -12.40
C GLY A 114 8.91 -14.27 -13.62
N ALA A 115 8.22 -14.78 -14.63
CA ALA A 115 7.77 -13.95 -15.73
C ALA A 115 6.68 -12.99 -15.22
N MET A 116 6.80 -11.71 -15.55
CA MET A 116 5.68 -10.79 -15.39
C MET A 116 4.56 -11.23 -16.34
N PRO A 117 3.30 -11.30 -15.87
CA PRO A 117 2.21 -11.56 -16.79
C PRO A 117 2.20 -10.46 -17.87
N PRO A 118 1.85 -10.82 -19.12
CA PRO A 118 1.70 -9.81 -20.16
C PRO A 118 0.72 -8.74 -19.67
N ARG A 119 1.10 -7.47 -19.80
CA ARG A 119 0.14 -6.38 -19.53
C ARG A 119 -1.05 -6.56 -20.46
N ALA A 120 -2.25 -6.46 -19.89
CA ALA A 120 -3.43 -6.29 -20.72
C ALA A 120 -3.21 -5.04 -21.57
N THR A 121 -3.12 -5.23 -22.88
CA THR A 121 -3.04 -4.15 -23.86
C THR A 121 -4.45 -3.77 -24.25
N GLY A 122 -4.74 -2.48 -24.20
CA GLY A 122 -5.93 -1.92 -24.82
C GLY A 122 -5.50 -1.02 -25.96
N ALA A 123 -6.33 -0.77 -26.95
CA ALA A 123 -6.01 0.05 -28.11
C ALA A 123 -5.36 1.41 -27.75
N GLU A 124 -5.79 2.00 -26.63
CA GLU A 124 -5.21 3.26 -26.12
C GLU A 124 -3.79 3.09 -25.62
N LEU A 125 -3.48 1.96 -24.94
CA LEU A 125 -2.12 1.66 -24.46
C LEU A 125 -1.18 1.35 -25.63
N ASP A 126 -1.65 0.66 -26.64
CA ASP A 126 -0.86 0.35 -27.84
C ASP A 126 -0.50 1.63 -28.59
N PHE A 127 -1.42 2.59 -28.67
CA PHE A 127 -1.17 3.89 -29.26
C PHE A 127 -0.12 4.69 -28.46
N GLU A 128 -0.22 4.70 -27.13
CA GLU A 128 0.75 5.36 -26.23
C GLU A 128 2.12 4.68 -26.26
N ALA A 129 2.16 3.36 -26.37
CA ALA A 129 3.40 2.57 -26.40
C ALA A 129 4.33 2.96 -27.56
N ALA A 130 3.76 3.37 -28.70
CA ALA A 130 4.53 3.86 -29.84
C ALA A 130 5.39 5.10 -29.50
N TYR A 131 5.00 5.86 -28.48
CA TYR A 131 5.75 7.02 -27.97
C TYR A 131 6.62 6.69 -26.75
N GLY A 132 6.84 5.41 -26.44
CA GLY A 132 7.68 4.99 -25.33
C GLY A 132 7.06 5.18 -23.96
N ALA A 133 5.71 5.20 -23.87
CA ALA A 133 5.00 5.35 -22.59
C ALA A 133 5.21 4.11 -21.71
N THR A 134 6.24 4.16 -20.87
CA THR A 134 6.52 3.17 -19.82
C THR A 134 6.03 3.70 -18.48
N THR A 135 5.96 2.81 -17.48
CA THR A 135 5.60 3.22 -16.11
C THR A 135 6.52 4.33 -15.60
N HIS A 136 7.83 4.19 -15.76
CA HIS A 136 8.81 5.18 -15.29
C HIS A 136 8.61 6.55 -15.94
N ASN A 137 8.35 6.59 -17.26
CA ASN A 137 8.13 7.83 -17.99
C ASN A 137 6.89 8.59 -17.51
N VAL A 138 5.80 7.87 -17.24
CA VAL A 138 4.56 8.49 -16.74
C VAL A 138 4.79 9.13 -15.37
N TYR A 139 5.51 8.47 -14.49
CA TYR A 139 5.85 9.03 -13.17
C TYR A 139 6.87 10.17 -13.27
N GLY A 140 7.83 10.08 -14.20
CA GLY A 140 8.74 11.18 -14.54
C GLY A 140 7.99 12.43 -15.02
N MET A 141 7.01 12.27 -15.90
CA MET A 141 6.16 13.37 -16.36
C MET A 141 5.37 14.03 -15.19
N CYS A 142 4.85 13.23 -14.26
CA CYS A 142 4.20 13.77 -13.07
C CYS A 142 5.18 14.57 -12.21
N ALA A 143 6.39 14.07 -12.01
CA ALA A 143 7.43 14.76 -11.27
C ALA A 143 7.84 16.07 -11.95
N MET A 144 8.11 16.04 -13.27
CA MET A 144 8.43 17.26 -14.03
C MET A 144 7.32 18.29 -13.97
N ARG A 145 6.07 17.85 -14.11
CA ARG A 145 4.92 18.76 -14.02
C ARG A 145 4.81 19.42 -12.64
N HIS A 146 5.00 18.62 -11.59
CA HIS A 146 4.98 19.12 -10.22
C HIS A 146 6.14 20.11 -9.95
N MET A 147 7.34 19.80 -10.47
CA MET A 147 8.48 20.71 -10.40
C MET A 147 8.23 22.02 -11.14
N HIS A 148 7.63 21.94 -12.34
CA HIS A 148 7.31 23.11 -13.14
C HIS A 148 6.29 24.04 -12.47
N GLU A 149 5.21 23.48 -11.91
CA GLU A 149 4.13 24.27 -11.32
C GLU A 149 4.44 24.79 -9.93
N PHE A 150 5.14 24.00 -9.11
CA PHE A 150 5.30 24.27 -7.68
C PHE A 150 6.74 24.49 -7.23
N GLY A 151 7.72 24.33 -8.14
CA GLY A 151 9.13 24.51 -7.81
C GLY A 151 9.72 23.39 -6.96
N THR A 152 9.10 22.21 -6.90
CA THR A 152 9.65 21.03 -6.23
C THR A 152 11.00 20.65 -6.82
N THR A 153 11.92 20.18 -6.00
CA THR A 153 13.28 19.81 -6.41
C THR A 153 13.55 18.33 -6.24
N SER A 154 14.52 17.77 -7.00
CA SER A 154 14.95 16.38 -6.80
C SER A 154 15.51 16.13 -5.39
N ALA A 155 16.14 17.12 -4.76
CA ALA A 155 16.60 17.02 -3.39
C ALA A 155 15.43 16.84 -2.39
N GLN A 156 14.31 17.51 -2.62
CA GLN A 156 13.11 17.33 -1.81
C GLN A 156 12.51 15.93 -2.00
N LEU A 157 12.44 15.42 -3.24
CA LEU A 157 12.00 14.05 -3.51
C LEU A 157 12.92 13.02 -2.83
N ALA A 158 14.24 13.25 -2.85
CA ALA A 158 15.23 12.38 -2.25
C ALA A 158 15.01 12.15 -0.74
N TRP A 159 14.50 13.13 0.01
CA TRP A 159 14.21 13.01 1.44
C TRP A 159 13.23 11.86 1.75
N ILE A 160 12.34 11.53 0.83
CA ILE A 160 11.40 10.40 0.98
C ILE A 160 12.17 9.07 0.98
N LYS A 161 13.14 8.92 0.07
CA LYS A 161 14.04 7.74 0.03
C LYS A 161 14.93 7.68 1.27
N VAL A 162 15.46 8.82 1.69
CA VAL A 162 16.26 8.93 2.92
C VAL A 162 15.45 8.42 4.10
N ALA A 163 14.21 8.89 4.29
CA ALA A 163 13.35 8.43 5.38
C ALA A 163 13.09 6.92 5.32
N ALA A 164 12.74 6.39 4.15
CA ALA A 164 12.52 4.95 3.96
C ALA A 164 13.76 4.12 4.31
N SER A 165 14.97 4.60 3.95
CA SER A 165 16.24 3.92 4.24
C SER A 165 16.58 3.94 5.74
N HIS A 166 16.31 5.05 6.43
CA HIS A 166 16.45 5.15 7.88
C HIS A 166 15.60 4.13 8.64
N HIS A 167 14.43 3.77 8.09
CA HIS A 167 13.58 2.76 8.69
C HIS A 167 13.99 1.33 8.30
N ALA A 168 14.32 1.11 7.03
CA ALA A 168 14.66 -0.19 6.47
C ALA A 168 15.85 -0.88 7.16
N GLN A 169 16.81 -0.13 7.72
CA GLN A 169 17.96 -0.70 8.42
C GLN A 169 17.55 -1.60 9.59
N TYR A 170 16.39 -1.36 10.19
CA TYR A 170 15.84 -2.11 11.32
C TYR A 170 14.94 -3.27 10.91
N ASN A 171 14.58 -3.38 9.62
CA ASN A 171 13.81 -4.49 9.11
C ASN A 171 14.76 -5.58 8.55
N PRO A 172 14.89 -6.75 9.20
CA PRO A 172 15.81 -7.80 8.75
C PRO A 172 15.45 -8.36 7.37
N HIS A 173 14.21 -8.17 6.94
CA HIS A 173 13.69 -8.67 5.67
C HIS A 173 13.66 -7.60 4.56
N ALA A 174 14.05 -6.36 4.85
CA ALA A 174 14.12 -5.33 3.82
C ALA A 174 15.19 -5.68 2.76
N MET A 175 14.86 -5.43 1.48
CA MET A 175 15.76 -5.73 0.37
C MET A 175 16.99 -4.80 0.36
N LEU A 176 16.79 -3.53 0.72
CA LEU A 176 17.84 -2.51 0.82
C LEU A 176 17.85 -1.98 2.27
N ARG A 177 18.96 -2.18 2.97
CA ARG A 177 19.09 -1.84 4.40
C ARG A 177 20.12 -0.74 4.69
N GLU A 178 20.84 -0.32 3.67
CA GLU A 178 21.78 0.79 3.79
C GLU A 178 21.03 2.12 3.94
N VAL A 179 21.45 2.92 4.91
CA VAL A 179 20.99 4.30 5.05
C VAL A 179 21.66 5.14 3.97
N VAL A 180 20.86 5.92 3.24
CA VAL A 180 21.35 6.78 2.16
C VAL A 180 21.11 8.24 2.48
N THR A 181 21.92 9.09 1.87
CA THR A 181 21.82 10.56 1.92
C THR A 181 21.06 11.10 0.71
N VAL A 182 20.67 12.37 0.75
CA VAL A 182 20.12 13.08 -0.41
C VAL A 182 21.10 13.04 -1.59
N GLU A 183 22.39 13.21 -1.33
CA GLU A 183 23.43 13.17 -2.37
C GLU A 183 23.55 11.80 -3.03
N ASP A 184 23.45 10.71 -2.26
CA ASP A 184 23.45 9.34 -2.82
C ASP A 184 22.28 9.13 -3.79
N VAL A 185 21.11 9.66 -3.47
CA VAL A 185 19.93 9.57 -4.34
C VAL A 185 20.16 10.35 -5.62
N LEU A 186 20.62 11.60 -5.54
CA LEU A 186 20.86 12.47 -6.68
C LEU A 186 21.97 11.95 -7.59
N ASN A 187 22.99 11.27 -7.05
CA ASN A 187 24.09 10.68 -7.81
C ASN A 187 23.77 9.28 -8.34
N SER A 188 22.61 8.69 -7.99
CA SER A 188 22.23 7.40 -8.54
C SER A 188 21.83 7.50 -10.02
N PRO A 189 21.95 6.42 -10.81
CA PRO A 189 21.66 6.48 -12.25
C PRO A 189 20.27 7.03 -12.55
N MET A 190 20.17 7.93 -13.54
CA MET A 190 18.91 8.44 -14.07
C MET A 190 18.11 7.30 -14.72
N ILE A 191 16.83 7.18 -14.40
CA ILE A 191 15.91 6.18 -14.98
C ILE A 191 14.94 6.85 -15.95
N SER A 192 14.32 7.95 -15.52
CA SER A 192 13.41 8.76 -16.34
C SER A 192 13.39 10.17 -15.74
N ASP A 193 13.97 11.12 -16.43
CA ASP A 193 14.10 12.50 -15.94
C ASP A 193 12.76 13.01 -15.35
N PRO A 194 12.76 13.52 -14.09
CA PRO A 194 13.86 13.78 -13.17
C PRO A 194 14.16 12.64 -12.16
N LEU A 195 13.58 11.45 -12.35
CA LEU A 195 13.66 10.34 -11.40
C LEU A 195 14.93 9.50 -11.60
N HIS A 196 15.68 9.34 -10.52
CA HIS A 196 16.83 8.47 -10.42
C HIS A 196 16.44 7.06 -9.95
N ARG A 197 17.39 6.12 -10.01
CA ARG A 197 17.16 4.74 -9.57
C ARG A 197 16.68 4.65 -8.11
N MET A 198 17.18 5.49 -7.24
CA MET A 198 16.78 5.49 -5.84
C MET A 198 15.43 6.18 -5.58
N ASP A 199 14.89 6.90 -6.56
CA ASP A 199 13.50 7.37 -6.52
C ASP A 199 12.47 6.28 -6.81
N CYS A 200 12.92 5.11 -7.29
CA CYS A 200 12.07 4.00 -7.69
C CYS A 200 11.98 2.93 -6.60
N CYS A 201 10.83 2.24 -6.52
CA CYS A 201 10.65 1.09 -5.63
C CYS A 201 11.53 -0.09 -6.03
N VAL A 202 11.77 -0.97 -5.07
CA VAL A 202 12.41 -2.26 -5.31
C VAL A 202 11.47 -3.21 -6.07
N VAL A 203 12.04 -4.23 -6.70
CA VAL A 203 11.29 -5.34 -7.31
C VAL A 203 11.59 -6.60 -6.50
N THR A 204 10.59 -7.16 -5.83
CA THR A 204 10.75 -8.29 -4.92
C THR A 204 9.73 -9.37 -5.19
N ASP A 205 10.08 -10.61 -4.91
CA ASP A 205 9.11 -11.68 -4.73
C ASP A 205 8.56 -11.62 -3.29
N GLY A 206 7.40 -12.19 -3.08
CA GLY A 206 6.80 -12.27 -1.75
C GLY A 206 5.30 -12.03 -1.77
N GLY A 207 4.81 -11.51 -0.68
CA GLY A 207 3.39 -11.24 -0.49
C GLY A 207 3.04 -10.97 0.96
N GLY A 208 1.76 -10.94 1.24
CA GLY A 208 1.22 -10.78 2.57
C GLY A 208 -0.24 -11.21 2.64
N ALA A 209 -0.76 -11.33 3.85
CA ALA A 209 -2.16 -11.65 4.07
C ALA A 209 -2.72 -10.93 5.30
N LEU A 210 -4.04 -10.77 5.31
CA LEU A 210 -4.82 -10.19 6.40
C LEU A 210 -5.95 -11.12 6.77
N ILE A 211 -6.27 -11.19 8.05
CA ILE A 211 -7.53 -11.74 8.58
C ILE A 211 -8.37 -10.58 9.10
N VAL A 212 -9.56 -10.43 8.54
CA VAL A 212 -10.53 -9.39 8.91
C VAL A 212 -11.77 -10.07 9.49
N THR A 213 -12.27 -9.60 10.63
CA THR A 213 -13.36 -10.27 11.33
C THR A 213 -14.27 -9.32 12.07
N THR A 214 -15.34 -9.86 12.67
CA THR A 214 -16.27 -9.14 13.54
C THR A 214 -15.62 -8.77 14.89
N GLU A 215 -16.19 -7.79 15.59
CA GLU A 215 -15.75 -7.41 16.94
C GLU A 215 -15.78 -8.58 17.92
N THR A 216 -16.87 -9.34 17.91
CA THR A 216 -17.08 -10.46 18.84
C THR A 216 -15.97 -11.50 18.71
N ILE A 217 -15.60 -11.86 17.47
CA ILE A 217 -14.52 -12.82 17.21
C ILE A 217 -13.18 -12.19 17.59
N ALA A 218 -12.89 -10.96 17.14
CA ALA A 218 -11.62 -10.29 17.43
C ALA A 218 -11.33 -10.23 18.95
N ARG A 219 -12.34 -9.94 19.77
CA ARG A 219 -12.21 -9.92 21.24
C ARG A 219 -11.92 -11.29 21.87
N SER A 220 -12.22 -12.39 21.20
CA SER A 220 -11.88 -13.73 21.65
C SER A 220 -10.46 -14.17 21.26
N LEU A 221 -9.77 -13.38 20.44
CA LEU A 221 -8.41 -13.67 19.97
C LEU A 221 -7.35 -12.94 20.82
N LYS A 222 -6.08 -13.32 20.62
CA LYS A 222 -4.98 -12.84 21.48
C LYS A 222 -4.36 -11.51 21.06
N GLN A 223 -4.55 -11.09 19.80
CA GLN A 223 -3.89 -9.91 19.28
C GLN A 223 -4.53 -8.61 19.80
N PRO A 224 -3.74 -7.54 19.97
CA PRO A 224 -4.29 -6.22 20.26
C PRO A 224 -5.32 -5.81 19.22
N LEU A 225 -6.43 -5.22 19.69
CA LEU A 225 -7.54 -4.87 18.81
C LEU A 225 -7.19 -3.68 17.91
N VAL A 226 -7.29 -3.88 16.62
CA VAL A 226 -7.18 -2.85 15.59
C VAL A 226 -8.42 -2.92 14.71
N ARG A 227 -9.11 -1.79 14.52
CA ARG A 227 -10.33 -1.72 13.71
C ARG A 227 -10.22 -0.72 12.57
N LEU A 228 -10.97 -0.98 11.50
CA LEU A 228 -11.19 -0.04 10.42
C LEU A 228 -12.28 0.95 10.86
N ILE A 229 -11.96 2.25 10.82
CA ILE A 229 -12.91 3.30 11.19
C ILE A 229 -13.30 4.23 10.04
N GLY A 230 -12.55 4.21 8.94
CA GLY A 230 -12.88 4.96 7.74
C GLY A 230 -12.26 4.34 6.49
N HIS A 231 -13.03 4.34 5.42
CA HIS A 231 -12.61 3.83 4.11
C HIS A 231 -13.08 4.75 2.99
N GLY A 232 -12.25 4.88 1.97
CA GLY A 232 -12.62 5.57 0.75
C GLY A 232 -11.84 5.00 -0.43
N GLU A 233 -12.52 4.92 -1.57
CA GLU A 233 -11.92 4.50 -2.83
C GLU A 233 -12.38 5.40 -3.97
N ALA A 234 -11.54 5.56 -4.98
CA ALA A 234 -11.85 6.37 -6.14
C ALA A 234 -11.00 6.00 -7.35
N ILE A 235 -11.49 6.33 -8.52
CA ILE A 235 -10.79 6.19 -9.80
C ILE A 235 -10.71 7.54 -10.49
N LYS A 236 -9.50 7.92 -10.90
CA LYS A 236 -9.23 9.04 -11.78
C LYS A 236 -8.98 8.52 -13.19
N GLY A 237 -9.92 8.77 -14.09
CA GLY A 237 -9.78 8.46 -15.52
C GLY A 237 -9.10 9.60 -16.29
N PRO A 238 -8.59 9.35 -17.50
CA PRO A 238 -8.02 10.38 -18.36
C PRO A 238 -9.10 11.28 -18.99
N ARG A 239 -10.36 10.91 -18.80
CA ARG A 239 -11.50 11.59 -19.42
C ARG A 239 -11.89 12.82 -18.63
N GLY A 240 -12.18 13.83 -19.31
CA GLY A 240 -12.73 15.03 -18.73
C GLY A 240 -12.16 16.25 -19.33
N GLY A 241 -11.56 16.14 -20.41
CA GLY A 241 -11.40 17.34 -21.03
C GLY A 241 -10.06 17.74 -21.56
N LYS A 242 -9.93 18.98 -21.65
CA LYS A 242 -8.96 19.70 -22.45
C LYS A 242 -7.54 19.66 -21.89
N ALA A 243 -7.34 19.23 -20.65
CA ALA A 243 -6.02 19.16 -20.05
C ALA A 243 -5.94 17.96 -19.10
N LEU A 244 -4.94 17.11 -19.32
CA LEU A 244 -4.55 16.07 -18.39
C LEU A 244 -3.78 16.73 -17.24
N ASP A 245 -4.37 16.75 -16.05
CA ASP A 245 -3.68 17.24 -14.86
C ASP A 245 -2.88 16.10 -14.20
N LEU A 246 -1.56 16.22 -14.23
CA LEU A 246 -0.62 15.26 -13.68
C LEU A 246 -0.22 15.56 -12.23
N THR A 247 -0.78 16.57 -11.60
CA THR A 247 -0.37 17.04 -10.27
C THR A 247 -1.17 16.47 -9.12
N TYR A 248 -2.23 15.69 -9.38
CA TYR A 248 -3.02 15.04 -8.34
C TYR A 248 -3.38 13.58 -8.68
N SER A 249 -3.65 12.80 -7.65
CA SER A 249 -4.07 11.40 -7.73
C SER A 249 -5.57 11.25 -7.38
N ALA A 250 -6.08 10.02 -7.49
CA ALA A 250 -7.43 9.71 -6.99
C ALA A 250 -7.55 9.85 -5.46
N GLY A 251 -6.43 10.04 -4.75
CA GLY A 251 -6.37 10.32 -3.32
C GLY A 251 -7.20 11.53 -2.89
N VAL A 252 -7.34 12.55 -3.77
CA VAL A 252 -8.17 13.74 -3.51
C VAL A 252 -9.65 13.42 -3.27
N TRP A 253 -10.11 12.23 -3.65
CA TRP A 253 -11.49 11.76 -3.40
C TRP A 253 -11.54 10.64 -2.37
N SER A 254 -10.60 9.68 -2.40
CA SER A 254 -10.60 8.57 -1.45
C SER A 254 -10.23 9.02 -0.03
N GLY A 255 -9.29 9.96 0.10
CA GLY A 255 -8.85 10.50 1.39
C GLY A 255 -9.97 11.18 2.17
N PRO A 256 -10.59 12.25 1.64
CA PRO A 256 -11.67 12.95 2.32
C PRO A 256 -12.82 12.04 2.76
N ARG A 257 -13.22 11.05 1.93
CA ARG A 257 -14.24 10.06 2.30
C ARG A 257 -13.85 9.23 3.52
N ALA A 258 -12.61 8.73 3.53
CA ALA A 258 -12.11 7.93 4.65
C ALA A 258 -12.03 8.77 5.94
N PHE A 259 -11.55 10.00 5.86
CA PHE A 259 -11.48 10.92 7.00
C PHE A 259 -12.87 11.31 7.51
N GLU A 260 -13.82 11.61 6.61
CA GLU A 260 -15.21 11.92 6.96
C GLU A 260 -15.88 10.75 7.69
N GLU A 261 -15.78 9.52 7.16
CA GLU A 261 -16.34 8.33 7.80
C GLU A 261 -15.69 8.06 9.17
N ALA A 262 -14.36 8.22 9.26
CA ALA A 262 -13.65 8.06 10.52
C ALA A 262 -14.01 9.16 11.54
N GLY A 263 -14.39 10.36 11.08
CA GLY A 263 -14.62 11.54 11.92
C GLY A 263 -13.33 12.12 12.49
N VAL A 264 -12.25 12.04 11.73
CA VAL A 264 -10.91 12.55 12.09
C VAL A 264 -10.32 13.38 10.96
N THR A 265 -9.22 14.07 11.24
CA THR A 265 -8.50 14.91 10.27
C THR A 265 -7.09 14.36 10.01
N PRO A 266 -6.40 14.78 8.95
CA PRO A 266 -4.99 14.43 8.75
C PRO A 266 -4.09 14.79 9.93
N GLY A 267 -4.43 15.84 10.69
CA GLY A 267 -3.69 16.28 11.88
C GLY A 267 -3.75 15.30 13.07
N ASP A 268 -4.75 14.42 13.09
CA ASP A 268 -4.92 13.42 14.15
C ASP A 268 -4.08 12.16 13.92
N ILE A 269 -3.62 11.93 12.68
CA ILE A 269 -2.86 10.73 12.29
C ILE A 269 -1.48 10.73 12.96
N LYS A 270 -1.16 9.62 13.63
CA LYS A 270 0.14 9.40 14.28
C LYS A 270 1.16 8.70 13.39
N TYR A 271 0.68 7.87 12.47
CA TYR A 271 1.50 7.08 11.57
C TYR A 271 0.90 7.00 10.17
N ALA A 272 1.72 7.23 9.15
CA ALA A 272 1.29 7.19 7.76
C ALA A 272 1.98 6.06 6.99
N SER A 273 1.22 5.06 6.56
CA SER A 273 1.67 4.02 5.65
C SER A 273 1.18 4.33 4.23
N ILE A 274 2.04 4.94 3.43
CA ILE A 274 1.71 5.51 2.12
C ILE A 274 2.40 4.72 1.01
N TYR A 275 1.66 4.42 -0.05
CA TYR A 275 2.19 3.71 -1.21
C TYR A 275 3.32 4.49 -1.88
N ASP A 276 4.46 3.84 -2.07
CA ASP A 276 5.71 4.44 -2.46
C ASP A 276 6.38 3.72 -3.64
N SER A 277 5.66 3.61 -4.76
CA SER A 277 6.24 3.11 -6.01
C SER A 277 7.36 4.00 -6.54
N PHE A 278 7.24 5.31 -6.31
CA PHE A 278 8.24 6.34 -6.61
C PHE A 278 8.16 7.42 -5.53
N THR A 279 9.21 8.20 -5.38
CA THR A 279 9.23 9.33 -4.43
C THR A 279 8.14 10.36 -4.74
N ILE A 280 7.94 10.68 -6.01
CA ILE A 280 6.84 11.60 -6.43
C ILE A 280 5.45 11.06 -6.06
N THR A 281 5.26 9.74 -6.04
CA THR A 281 3.99 9.13 -5.64
C THR A 281 3.66 9.51 -4.20
N VAL A 282 4.63 9.39 -3.29
CA VAL A 282 4.46 9.74 -1.87
C VAL A 282 4.14 11.22 -1.71
N LEU A 283 4.94 12.09 -2.36
CA LEU A 283 4.77 13.53 -2.26
C LEU A 283 3.35 13.95 -2.67
N MET A 284 2.89 13.51 -3.84
CA MET A 284 1.55 13.84 -4.33
C MET A 284 0.44 13.31 -3.42
N GLN A 285 0.59 12.09 -2.88
CA GLN A 285 -0.40 11.51 -1.97
C GLN A 285 -0.48 12.28 -0.65
N LEU A 286 0.64 12.75 -0.09
CA LEU A 286 0.63 13.55 1.14
C LEU A 286 -0.13 14.87 0.95
N GLU A 287 0.00 15.50 -0.21
CA GLU A 287 -0.77 16.68 -0.58
C GLU A 287 -2.26 16.35 -0.78
N ASP A 288 -2.55 15.31 -1.56
CA ASP A 288 -3.91 14.91 -1.93
C ASP A 288 -4.72 14.42 -0.72
N LEU A 289 -4.06 13.85 0.29
CA LEU A 289 -4.65 13.45 1.57
C LEU A 289 -4.77 14.59 2.58
N GLY A 290 -4.22 15.77 2.26
CA GLY A 290 -4.35 16.98 3.08
C GLY A 290 -3.35 17.09 4.24
N PHE A 291 -2.25 16.32 4.25
CA PHE A 291 -1.17 16.50 5.23
C PHE A 291 -0.41 17.82 5.03
N CYS A 292 -0.40 18.34 3.82
CA CYS A 292 0.09 19.65 3.47
C CYS A 292 -0.73 20.20 2.28
N LYS A 293 -0.57 21.49 1.99
CA LYS A 293 -1.23 22.11 0.85
C LYS A 293 -0.62 21.62 -0.47
N LYS A 294 -1.42 21.62 -1.53
CA LYS A 294 -0.92 21.35 -2.89
C LYS A 294 0.21 22.32 -3.24
N GLY A 295 1.34 21.75 -3.68
CA GLY A 295 2.58 22.46 -3.97
C GLY A 295 3.55 22.65 -2.79
N ASP A 296 3.13 22.36 -1.57
CA ASP A 296 4.02 22.42 -0.39
C ASP A 296 4.65 21.06 -0.02
N GLY A 297 4.29 20.00 -0.74
CA GLY A 297 4.77 18.63 -0.46
C GLY A 297 6.29 18.52 -0.40
N GLY A 298 7.00 19.20 -1.31
CA GLY A 298 8.46 19.20 -1.31
C GLY A 298 9.07 19.76 -0.02
N LYS A 299 8.51 20.84 0.51
CA LYS A 299 8.92 21.42 1.81
C LYS A 299 8.50 20.52 2.98
N PHE A 300 7.32 19.89 2.84
CA PHE A 300 6.79 19.03 3.90
C PHE A 300 7.63 17.78 4.12
N VAL A 301 8.15 17.14 3.07
CA VAL A 301 8.93 15.91 3.18
C VAL A 301 10.42 16.12 3.50
N ALA A 302 10.90 17.36 3.37
CA ALA A 302 12.30 17.70 3.57
C ALA A 302 12.75 17.58 5.04
N ASP A 303 14.07 17.64 5.24
CA ASP A 303 14.75 17.74 6.53
C ASP A 303 14.37 16.65 7.54
N GLY A 304 14.08 15.44 7.03
CA GLY A 304 13.79 14.29 7.88
C GLY A 304 12.37 14.26 8.46
N ASN A 305 11.45 15.09 7.96
CA ASN A 305 10.09 15.20 8.52
C ASN A 305 9.30 13.87 8.53
N LEU A 306 9.68 12.92 7.67
CA LEU A 306 9.05 11.60 7.57
C LEU A 306 9.77 10.52 8.40
N ILE A 307 10.88 10.82 9.07
CA ILE A 307 11.67 9.86 9.85
C ILE A 307 11.06 9.69 11.25
N SER A 308 10.77 8.45 11.63
CA SER A 308 10.25 8.11 12.96
C SER A 308 11.21 8.54 14.06
N GLY A 309 10.71 9.24 15.07
CA GLY A 309 11.50 9.78 16.18
C GLY A 309 12.26 11.07 15.86
N VAL A 310 12.22 11.56 14.63
CA VAL A 310 12.87 12.80 14.19
C VAL A 310 11.83 13.81 13.70
N GLY A 311 11.02 13.42 12.72
CA GLY A 311 10.05 14.31 12.09
C GLY A 311 8.65 14.22 12.70
N LYS A 312 7.71 14.94 12.10
CA LYS A 312 6.34 15.09 12.60
C LYS A 312 5.40 13.98 12.13
N LEU A 313 5.66 13.39 10.95
CA LEU A 313 4.82 12.34 10.36
C LEU A 313 5.67 11.09 10.06
N PRO A 314 5.81 10.16 11.02
CA PRO A 314 6.46 8.88 10.76
C PRO A 314 5.79 8.15 9.59
N PHE A 315 6.62 7.69 8.63
CA PHE A 315 6.18 7.15 7.36
C PHE A 315 6.86 5.82 7.06
N ASN A 316 6.11 4.81 6.56
CA ASN A 316 6.65 3.53 6.05
C ASN A 316 7.82 2.97 6.88
N THR A 317 7.57 2.67 8.13
CA THR A 317 8.58 2.28 9.14
C THR A 317 9.19 0.90 8.90
N ASP A 318 8.64 0.12 7.97
CA ASP A 318 9.22 -1.13 7.45
C ASP A 318 10.26 -0.91 6.34
N GLY A 319 10.42 0.33 5.85
CA GLY A 319 11.21 0.70 4.69
C GLY A 319 10.42 0.80 3.39
N GLY A 320 9.14 0.46 3.43
CA GLY A 320 8.20 0.62 2.32
C GLY A 320 8.55 -0.12 1.03
N GLY A 321 7.95 0.30 -0.05
CA GLY A 321 8.27 -0.15 -1.41
C GLY A 321 9.61 0.37 -1.91
N LEU A 322 10.08 1.50 -1.39
CA LEU A 322 11.37 2.08 -1.81
C LEU A 322 12.57 1.28 -1.31
N CYS A 323 12.46 0.57 -0.18
CA CYS A 323 13.58 -0.16 0.41
C CYS A 323 13.27 -1.61 0.78
N SER A 324 12.04 -1.95 1.17
CA SER A 324 11.73 -3.25 1.76
C SER A 324 11.10 -4.23 0.79
N ASN A 325 9.85 -3.99 0.38
CA ASN A 325 9.05 -4.99 -0.32
C ASN A 325 8.03 -4.36 -1.29
N HIS A 326 8.09 -4.75 -2.55
CA HIS A 326 7.14 -4.30 -3.57
C HIS A 326 6.81 -5.47 -4.53
N PRO A 327 6.06 -6.49 -4.06
CA PRO A 327 5.73 -7.67 -4.86
C PRO A 327 4.64 -7.34 -5.90
N VAL A 328 4.86 -7.75 -7.15
CA VAL A 328 3.91 -7.62 -8.29
C VAL A 328 3.37 -6.20 -8.51
N ASN A 329 4.14 -5.15 -8.19
CA ASN A 329 3.66 -3.77 -8.21
C ASN A 329 2.38 -3.58 -7.35
N ARG A 330 2.28 -4.26 -6.20
CA ARG A 330 1.11 -4.29 -5.34
C ARG A 330 1.47 -4.01 -3.88
N GLY A 331 2.15 -2.92 -3.66
CA GLY A 331 2.61 -2.51 -2.33
C GLY A 331 1.50 -2.18 -1.32
N GLY A 332 0.22 -2.14 -1.73
CA GLY A 332 -0.88 -1.77 -0.82
C GLY A 332 -1.08 -2.71 0.36
N MET A 333 -0.85 -4.01 0.19
CA MET A 333 -0.94 -4.99 1.28
C MET A 333 0.05 -4.68 2.41
N THR A 334 1.30 -4.36 2.08
CA THR A 334 2.33 -4.07 3.08
C THR A 334 2.02 -2.78 3.87
N LYS A 335 1.29 -1.84 3.26
CA LYS A 335 0.86 -0.61 3.93
C LYS A 335 -0.11 -0.89 5.07
N ILE A 336 -1.05 -1.81 4.86
CA ILE A 336 -1.99 -2.23 5.91
C ILE A 336 -1.24 -3.00 7.00
N ILE A 337 -0.37 -3.94 6.61
CA ILE A 337 0.39 -4.77 7.55
C ILE A 337 1.23 -3.89 8.50
N GLU A 338 1.97 -2.93 7.96
CA GLU A 338 2.82 -2.07 8.79
C GLU A 338 1.99 -1.12 9.66
N ALA A 339 0.88 -0.58 9.15
CA ALA A 339 -0.03 0.23 9.96
C ALA A 339 -0.59 -0.56 11.16
N VAL A 340 -1.01 -1.81 10.94
CA VAL A 340 -1.47 -2.70 12.04
C VAL A 340 -0.34 -3.02 13.01
N ARG A 341 0.89 -3.26 12.51
CA ARG A 341 2.06 -3.52 13.35
C ARG A 341 2.38 -2.34 14.27
N GLN A 342 2.31 -1.12 13.76
CA GLN A 342 2.48 0.10 14.55
C GLN A 342 1.38 0.26 15.61
N LEU A 343 0.12 0.08 15.22
CA LEU A 343 -1.02 0.17 16.14
C LEU A 343 -0.98 -0.89 17.25
N ARG A 344 -0.50 -2.10 16.95
CA ARG A 344 -0.33 -3.18 17.94
C ARG A 344 0.88 -2.99 18.86
N GLY A 345 1.78 -2.04 18.57
CA GLY A 345 3.05 -1.87 19.29
C GLY A 345 4.07 -2.98 18.99
N GLN A 346 3.98 -3.59 17.82
CA GLN A 346 4.80 -4.72 17.37
C GLN A 346 5.86 -4.34 16.33
N ALA A 347 6.02 -3.06 16.02
CA ALA A 347 7.10 -2.59 15.16
C ALA A 347 8.45 -2.68 15.90
N HIS A 348 9.55 -2.62 15.13
CA HIS A 348 10.87 -2.59 15.75
C HIS A 348 11.00 -1.39 16.70
N PRO A 349 11.55 -1.53 17.93
CA PRO A 349 11.57 -0.45 18.94
C PRO A 349 12.17 0.87 18.46
N LYS A 350 13.12 0.84 17.52
CA LYS A 350 13.77 2.04 16.98
C LYS A 350 12.87 2.85 16.02
N VAL A 351 11.80 2.26 15.52
CA VAL A 351 10.87 2.89 14.58
C VAL A 351 9.42 2.85 15.06
N GLN A 352 9.15 2.23 16.20
CA GLN A 352 7.84 2.22 16.83
C GLN A 352 7.42 3.64 17.18
N VAL A 353 6.28 4.06 16.66
CA VAL A 353 5.70 5.37 16.97
C VAL A 353 5.10 5.33 18.38
N PRO A 354 5.52 6.23 19.28
CA PRO A 354 4.96 6.29 20.62
C PRO A 354 3.46 6.61 20.59
N ASN A 355 2.68 5.94 21.44
CA ASN A 355 1.24 6.16 21.58
C ASN A 355 0.49 6.15 20.22
N CYS A 356 0.90 5.26 19.32
CA CYS A 356 0.25 5.09 18.02
C CYS A 356 -1.13 4.47 18.22
N ASP A 357 -2.15 5.29 18.19
CA ASP A 357 -3.56 4.92 18.34
C ASP A 357 -4.35 5.09 17.03
N LEU A 358 -3.85 5.93 16.11
CA LEU A 358 -4.49 6.24 14.84
C LEU A 358 -3.48 6.23 13.69
N ALA A 359 -3.75 5.42 12.67
CA ALA A 359 -2.90 5.29 11.51
C ALA A 359 -3.71 5.37 10.20
N ILE A 360 -3.06 5.87 9.14
CA ILE A 360 -3.57 5.78 7.78
C ILE A 360 -2.78 4.75 6.99
N ALA A 361 -3.48 3.92 6.23
CA ALA A 361 -2.93 3.15 5.13
C ALA A 361 -3.52 3.65 3.82
N HIS A 362 -2.68 4.05 2.86
CA HIS A 362 -3.12 4.57 1.58
C HIS A 362 -2.38 3.89 0.43
N GLY A 363 -3.13 3.50 -0.60
CA GLY A 363 -2.61 2.82 -1.76
C GLY A 363 -3.08 3.42 -3.07
N THR A 364 -2.26 3.21 -4.10
CA THR A 364 -2.55 3.61 -5.47
C THR A 364 -2.46 2.42 -6.42
N GLY A 365 -3.18 2.50 -7.53
CA GLY A 365 -3.13 1.52 -8.60
C GLY A 365 -3.21 2.16 -9.97
N GLY A 366 -2.83 1.43 -10.99
CA GLY A 366 -2.73 1.96 -12.35
C GLY A 366 -1.50 2.85 -12.56
N LEU A 367 -1.66 3.92 -13.30
CA LEU A 367 -0.60 4.88 -13.64
C LEU A 367 -0.90 6.24 -13.03
N LEU A 368 0.02 6.78 -12.24
CA LEU A 368 -0.11 8.09 -11.61
C LEU A 368 -0.44 9.16 -12.65
N GLY A 369 -1.40 10.05 -12.32
CA GLY A 369 -1.82 11.13 -13.22
C GLY A 369 -2.82 10.73 -14.30
N ILE A 370 -2.80 9.48 -14.75
CA ILE A 370 -3.70 8.93 -15.77
C ILE A 370 -4.19 7.55 -15.31
N ARG A 371 -5.39 7.11 -15.68
CA ARG A 371 -5.92 5.78 -15.36
C ARG A 371 -5.50 5.27 -13.96
N HIS A 372 -5.84 6.04 -12.95
CA HIS A 372 -5.33 5.90 -11.59
C HIS A 372 -6.46 5.57 -10.60
N ALA A 373 -6.26 4.58 -9.78
CA ALA A 373 -7.10 4.25 -8.65
C ALA A 373 -6.39 4.60 -7.33
N ALA A 374 -7.14 4.91 -6.29
CA ALA A 374 -6.65 5.07 -4.94
C ALA A 374 -7.65 4.53 -3.93
N SER A 375 -7.14 3.97 -2.84
CA SER A 375 -7.94 3.59 -1.68
C SER A 375 -7.23 3.99 -0.39
N THR A 376 -8.01 4.45 0.57
CA THR A 376 -7.58 4.99 1.86
C THR A 376 -8.31 4.27 2.99
N CYS A 377 -7.56 3.79 3.96
CA CYS A 377 -8.08 3.15 5.17
C CYS A 377 -7.57 3.91 6.40
N ILE A 378 -8.46 4.28 7.30
CA ILE A 378 -8.11 4.82 8.62
C ILE A 378 -8.32 3.71 9.64
N LEU A 379 -7.24 3.40 10.35
CA LEU A 379 -7.16 2.32 11.32
C LEU A 379 -6.95 2.88 12.72
N GLU A 380 -7.60 2.27 13.71
CA GLU A 380 -7.56 2.69 15.10
C GLU A 380 -7.25 1.49 16.00
N ARG A 381 -6.39 1.71 16.99
CA ARG A 381 -6.20 0.81 18.13
C ARG A 381 -7.32 1.00 19.15
N VAL A 382 -7.91 -0.09 19.66
CA VAL A 382 -9.02 -0.06 20.63
C VAL A 382 -8.52 -0.35 22.04
#